data_93d98c3bc042161034924dbcd5cd865f
#
_entry.id   93d98c3bc042161034924dbcd5cd865f
#
_cell.length_a   1.000
_cell.length_b   1.000
_cell.length_c   1.000
_cell.angle_alpha   90.00
_cell.angle_beta   90.00
_cell.angle_gamma   90.00
#
_symmetry.space_group_name_H-M   'P 1'
#
loop_
_entity.id
_entity.type
_entity.pdbx_description
1 polymer ?
#
loop_
_entity_poly.entity_id
_entity_poly.type
_entity_poly.pdbx_seq_one_letter_code
_entity_poly.pdbx_strand_id
1 'polypeptide(L)'
;MFKSQIIILLAIIFLNCAIMNAQEIVLPNYGLKNPETIEVIRVRITGDQTLVDMSIQNQVRDGYFCIDENTFIECGDGVKLKVQEIKGLPTCPEIHEFSSVGEKVYFTLVFNKLPDAATWFDIVEYCDANCFSVFALNLDEDINGKINKAFDAMDRFDPEEAIIIFRDILPGMRASGHGLTGSVYLNLVELLAANNRDDEVRKLVSDFKASPVPHKQHYLEILDNLG
;
A
#
# COMPACT_ATOMS: atom_id res chain seq x y z
N MET A 1 -45.61 14.12 34.47
CA MET A 1 -44.38 14.77 34.04
C MET A 1 -43.13 13.89 34.13
N PHE A 2 -42.96 13.00 35.09
CA PHE A 2 -41.74 12.14 35.22
C PHE A 2 -41.50 11.15 34.10
N LYS A 3 -42.53 10.58 33.46
CA LYS A 3 -42.36 9.59 32.36
C LYS A 3 -41.78 10.14 31.06
N SER A 4 -42.05 11.45 30.80
CA SER A 4 -41.53 12.09 29.57
C SER A 4 -40.04 12.46 29.66
N GLN A 5 -39.53 12.74 30.85
CA GLN A 5 -38.11 13.06 31.05
C GLN A 5 -37.21 11.81 30.96
N ILE A 6 -37.69 10.65 31.37
CA ILE A 6 -36.96 9.36 31.28
C ILE A 6 -36.80 8.93 29.82
N ILE A 7 -37.79 9.14 28.97
CA ILE A 7 -37.74 8.79 27.55
C ILE A 7 -36.75 9.65 26.81
N ILE A 8 -36.66 10.95 27.13
CA ILE A 8 -35.70 11.89 26.53
C ILE A 8 -34.26 11.53 26.95
N LEU A 9 -34.04 11.14 28.21
CA LEU A 9 -32.73 10.73 28.71
C LEU A 9 -32.24 9.43 28.05
N LEU A 10 -33.13 8.47 27.83
CA LEU A 10 -32.82 7.21 27.10
C LEU A 10 -32.52 7.48 25.62
N ALA A 11 -33.22 8.40 24.95
CA ALA A 11 -32.95 8.78 23.57
C ALA A 11 -31.56 9.45 23.39
N ILE A 12 -31.11 10.24 24.39
CA ILE A 12 -29.78 10.86 24.37
C ILE A 12 -28.67 9.82 24.58
N ILE A 13 -28.90 8.78 25.36
CA ILE A 13 -27.93 7.69 25.57
C ILE A 13 -27.75 6.85 24.30
N PHE A 14 -28.80 6.64 23.50
CA PHE A 14 -28.71 5.92 22.22
C PHE A 14 -28.06 6.76 21.09
N LEU A 15 -28.06 8.11 21.21
CA LEU A 15 -27.44 8.98 20.19
C LEU A 15 -25.92 9.11 20.35
N ASN A 16 -25.35 8.64 21.47
CA ASN A 16 -23.90 8.56 21.69
C ASN A 16 -23.31 7.19 21.34
N CYS A 17 -23.99 6.38 20.52
CA CYS A 17 -23.32 5.31 19.81
C CYS A 17 -22.33 6.00 18.86
N ALA A 18 -21.09 6.21 19.32
CA ALA A 18 -20.01 6.76 18.54
C ALA A 18 -20.00 5.98 17.24
N ILE A 19 -20.24 6.69 16.12
CA ILE A 19 -19.93 6.18 14.78
C ILE A 19 -18.43 5.94 14.87
N MET A 20 -18.01 4.73 15.14
CA MET A 20 -16.63 4.32 14.99
C MET A 20 -16.39 4.43 13.48
N ASN A 21 -15.83 5.56 13.07
CA ASN A 21 -15.37 5.75 11.69
C ASN A 21 -14.25 4.74 11.45
N ALA A 22 -14.63 3.56 10.98
CA ALA A 22 -13.68 2.62 10.44
C ALA A 22 -13.41 3.08 9.00
N GLN A 23 -12.17 3.44 8.71
CA GLN A 23 -11.72 3.63 7.34
C GLN A 23 -11.41 2.25 6.75
N GLU A 24 -11.92 1.97 5.57
CA GLU A 24 -11.65 0.74 4.83
C GLU A 24 -11.22 1.09 3.41
N ILE A 25 -10.03 0.61 3.02
CA ILE A 25 -9.48 0.80 1.69
C ILE A 25 -9.29 -0.58 1.08
N VAL A 26 -10.02 -0.85 0.01
CA VAL A 26 -9.99 -2.13 -0.71
C VAL A 26 -9.04 -1.98 -1.90
N LEU A 27 -8.15 -2.96 -2.09
CA LEU A 27 -7.14 -2.99 -3.14
C LEU A 27 -6.37 -1.65 -3.24
N PRO A 28 -5.72 -1.22 -2.14
CA PRO A 28 -4.96 0.01 -2.15
C PRO A 28 -3.80 -0.07 -3.14
N ASN A 29 -3.48 1.04 -3.80
CA ASN A 29 -2.26 1.12 -4.59
C ASN A 29 -1.03 1.11 -3.66
N TYR A 30 0.05 0.50 -4.13
CA TYR A 30 1.35 0.47 -3.47
C TYR A 30 2.47 0.74 -4.48
N GLY A 31 3.66 1.08 -3.98
CA GLY A 31 4.80 1.36 -4.83
C GLY A 31 5.50 0.11 -5.33
N LEU A 32 6.17 -0.59 -4.45
CA LEU A 32 6.93 -1.80 -4.74
C LEU A 32 6.57 -2.88 -3.72
N LYS A 33 6.79 -4.13 -4.09
CA LYS A 33 6.61 -5.28 -3.20
C LYS A 33 7.68 -6.35 -3.44
N ASN A 34 7.94 -7.13 -2.43
CA ASN A 34 8.78 -8.32 -2.48
C ASN A 34 8.25 -9.35 -1.46
N PRO A 35 7.97 -10.60 -1.85
CA PRO A 35 8.00 -11.12 -3.22
C PRO A 35 6.82 -10.62 -4.08
N GLU A 36 6.93 -10.75 -5.40
CA GLU A 36 5.87 -10.35 -6.34
C GLU A 36 4.53 -11.07 -6.11
N THR A 37 4.56 -12.20 -5.44
CA THR A 37 3.37 -13.03 -5.16
C THR A 37 2.58 -12.62 -3.94
N ILE A 38 3.09 -11.64 -3.17
CA ILE A 38 2.36 -11.05 -2.05
C ILE A 38 1.40 -9.97 -2.56
N GLU A 39 0.18 -9.92 -2.00
CA GLU A 39 -0.84 -8.95 -2.36
C GLU A 39 -1.47 -8.34 -1.12
N VAL A 40 -1.73 -7.04 -1.14
CA VAL A 40 -2.57 -6.38 -0.15
C VAL A 40 -3.99 -6.32 -0.67
N ILE A 41 -4.91 -6.91 0.07
CA ILE A 41 -6.30 -7.01 -0.32
C ILE A 41 -7.09 -5.83 0.24
N ARG A 42 -6.79 -5.47 1.51
CA ARG A 42 -7.56 -4.45 2.22
C ARG A 42 -6.81 -3.92 3.43
N VAL A 43 -6.97 -2.62 3.68
CA VAL A 43 -6.58 -1.98 4.94
C VAL A 43 -7.84 -1.53 5.66
N ARG A 44 -7.96 -1.86 6.96
CA ARG A 44 -9.04 -1.39 7.83
C ARG A 44 -8.43 -0.68 9.03
N ILE A 45 -8.82 0.56 9.24
CA ILE A 45 -8.39 1.36 10.40
C ILE A 45 -9.61 1.53 11.30
N THR A 46 -9.54 0.97 12.50
CA THR A 46 -10.58 1.06 13.52
C THR A 46 -10.21 2.09 14.59
N GLY A 47 -10.98 2.16 15.69
CA GLY A 47 -10.71 3.09 16.79
C GLY A 47 -9.34 2.89 17.46
N ASP A 48 -8.82 1.66 17.48
CA ASP A 48 -7.63 1.26 18.23
C ASP A 48 -6.61 0.44 17.43
N GLN A 49 -6.98 -0.07 16.24
CA GLN A 49 -6.17 -0.99 15.45
C GLN A 49 -6.15 -0.64 13.98
N THR A 50 -5.07 -1.07 13.32
CA THR A 50 -4.95 -1.16 11.87
C THR A 50 -4.80 -2.63 11.49
N LEU A 51 -5.69 -3.10 10.62
CA LEU A 51 -5.68 -4.47 10.11
C LEU A 51 -5.33 -4.42 8.62
N VAL A 52 -4.35 -5.24 8.21
CA VAL A 52 -3.98 -5.38 6.80
C VAL A 52 -4.25 -6.80 6.37
N ASP A 53 -5.27 -6.99 5.53
CA ASP A 53 -5.60 -8.27 4.94
C ASP A 53 -4.76 -8.48 3.69
N MET A 54 -4.05 -9.59 3.64
CA MET A 54 -3.06 -9.90 2.61
C MET A 54 -3.24 -11.34 2.09
N SER A 55 -2.58 -11.64 0.99
CA SER A 55 -2.40 -13.01 0.52
C SER A 55 -0.99 -13.22 -0.03
N ILE A 56 -0.56 -14.48 -0.02
CA ILE A 56 0.67 -14.93 -0.66
C ILE A 56 0.35 -16.13 -1.54
N GLN A 57 0.91 -16.18 -2.75
CA GLN A 57 0.76 -17.30 -3.66
C GLN A 57 2.09 -18.05 -3.83
N ASN A 58 2.06 -19.34 -3.63
CA ASN A 58 3.22 -20.19 -3.82
C ASN A 58 3.56 -20.39 -5.31
N GLN A 59 4.83 -20.20 -5.68
CA GLN A 59 5.31 -20.40 -7.06
C GLN A 59 6.32 -21.55 -7.21
N VAL A 60 6.70 -22.18 -6.12
CA VAL A 60 7.75 -23.21 -6.12
C VAL A 60 7.25 -24.51 -5.52
N ARG A 61 7.92 -25.63 -5.85
CA ARG A 61 7.67 -26.90 -5.17
C ARG A 61 8.25 -26.82 -3.75
N ASP A 62 7.58 -27.47 -2.80
CA ASP A 62 7.98 -27.53 -1.41
C ASP A 62 8.18 -26.12 -0.80
N GLY A 63 7.40 -25.15 -1.29
CA GLY A 63 7.39 -23.80 -0.80
C GLY A 63 6.83 -23.72 0.62
N TYR A 64 7.33 -22.78 1.40
CA TYR A 64 6.82 -22.50 2.73
C TYR A 64 6.79 -20.98 2.98
N PHE A 65 6.01 -20.57 3.97
CA PHE A 65 5.94 -19.17 4.37
C PHE A 65 5.62 -19.05 5.86
N CYS A 66 6.19 -18.03 6.49
CA CYS A 66 5.85 -17.59 7.84
C CYS A 66 6.04 -16.08 7.92
N ILE A 67 5.55 -15.46 8.96
CA ILE A 67 5.74 -14.02 9.21
C ILE A 67 6.63 -13.84 10.44
N ASP A 68 7.70 -13.04 10.31
CA ASP A 68 8.56 -12.72 11.44
C ASP A 68 7.84 -11.76 12.41
N GLU A 69 8.06 -11.97 13.71
CA GLU A 69 7.52 -11.08 14.74
C GLU A 69 8.07 -9.64 14.65
N ASN A 70 9.20 -9.45 13.94
CA ASN A 70 9.77 -8.14 13.64
C ASN A 70 9.22 -7.56 12.32
N THR A 71 7.94 -7.72 12.10
CA THR A 71 7.20 -7.06 11.02
C THR A 71 6.63 -5.74 11.53
N PHE A 72 6.85 -4.67 10.76
CA PHE A 72 6.47 -3.31 11.13
C PHE A 72 5.67 -2.62 10.02
N ILE A 73 4.75 -1.74 10.43
CA ILE A 73 4.36 -0.59 9.62
C ILE A 73 5.37 0.54 9.88
N GLU A 74 5.82 1.19 8.81
CA GLU A 74 6.65 2.39 8.85
C GLU A 74 5.97 3.51 8.09
N CYS A 75 5.58 4.58 8.82
CA CYS A 75 4.92 5.74 8.22
C CYS A 75 5.95 6.74 7.68
N GLY A 76 5.56 7.54 6.69
CA GLY A 76 6.43 8.54 6.08
C GLY A 76 6.95 9.62 7.03
N ASP A 77 6.33 9.82 8.19
CA ASP A 77 6.77 10.69 9.29
C ASP A 77 7.75 10.02 10.27
N GLY A 78 8.10 8.76 10.02
CA GLY A 78 9.05 7.98 10.83
C GLY A 78 8.41 7.20 11.99
N VAL A 79 7.10 7.23 12.15
CA VAL A 79 6.40 6.38 13.13
C VAL A 79 6.52 4.92 12.72
N LYS A 80 6.91 4.05 13.65
CA LYS A 80 6.99 2.59 13.47
C LYS A 80 6.02 1.89 14.40
N LEU A 81 5.21 0.99 13.85
CA LEU A 81 4.27 0.16 14.60
C LEU A 81 4.61 -1.31 14.39
N LYS A 82 5.00 -2.00 15.47
CA LYS A 82 5.27 -3.45 15.41
C LYS A 82 3.96 -4.23 15.28
N VAL A 83 3.98 -5.33 14.52
CA VAL A 83 2.85 -6.27 14.46
C VAL A 83 2.50 -6.78 15.85
N GLN A 84 1.21 -6.79 16.18
CA GLN A 84 0.68 -7.24 17.46
C GLN A 84 0.11 -8.66 17.39
N GLU A 85 -0.47 -9.00 16.25
CA GLU A 85 -1.08 -10.30 16.01
C GLU A 85 -0.99 -10.65 14.52
N ILE A 86 -0.74 -11.93 14.22
CA ILE A 86 -0.75 -12.50 12.88
C ILE A 86 -1.86 -13.54 12.85
N LYS A 87 -2.78 -13.41 11.89
CA LYS A 87 -3.90 -14.34 11.72
C LYS A 87 -3.81 -15.04 10.37
N GLY A 88 -3.98 -16.36 10.35
CA GLY A 88 -4.03 -17.15 9.12
C GLY A 88 -2.68 -17.69 8.64
N LEU A 89 -1.57 -17.25 9.23
CA LEU A 89 -0.22 -17.80 9.02
C LEU A 89 0.50 -17.95 10.36
N PRO A 90 1.45 -18.89 10.47
CA PRO A 90 2.28 -19.02 11.66
C PRO A 90 3.32 -17.89 11.74
N THR A 91 3.76 -17.64 12.98
CA THR A 91 4.93 -16.79 13.25
C THR A 91 6.20 -17.63 13.15
N CYS A 92 7.23 -17.10 12.47
CA CYS A 92 8.52 -17.77 12.40
C CYS A 92 9.11 -18.06 13.79
N PRO A 93 9.75 -19.20 14.04
CA PRO A 93 10.23 -20.19 13.05
C PRO A 93 9.21 -21.26 12.63
N GLU A 94 7.97 -21.23 13.13
CA GLU A 94 6.93 -22.13 12.63
C GLU A 94 6.58 -21.72 11.20
N ILE A 95 6.39 -22.72 10.31
CA ILE A 95 6.13 -22.48 8.88
C ILE A 95 4.77 -23.04 8.45
N HIS A 96 4.14 -22.38 7.50
CA HIS A 96 3.10 -22.95 6.67
C HIS A 96 3.74 -23.58 5.44
N GLU A 97 3.63 -24.90 5.27
CA GLU A 97 4.06 -25.60 4.07
C GLU A 97 2.93 -25.58 3.04
N PHE A 98 3.21 -25.10 1.83
CA PHE A 98 2.23 -25.09 0.75
C PHE A 98 2.05 -26.49 0.19
N SER A 99 0.82 -26.92 -0.04
CA SER A 99 0.49 -28.24 -0.59
C SER A 99 0.76 -28.33 -2.09
N SER A 100 0.80 -27.22 -2.81
CA SER A 100 1.03 -27.18 -4.26
C SER A 100 1.54 -25.83 -4.76
N VAL A 101 2.12 -25.84 -5.95
CA VAL A 101 2.36 -24.62 -6.74
C VAL A 101 1.02 -24.01 -7.12
N GLY A 102 0.88 -22.70 -6.98
CA GLY A 102 -0.35 -21.93 -7.22
C GLY A 102 -1.27 -21.81 -6.01
N GLU A 103 -1.02 -22.54 -4.92
CA GLU A 103 -1.77 -22.37 -3.70
C GLU A 103 -1.66 -20.94 -3.19
N LYS A 104 -2.79 -20.34 -2.82
CA LYS A 104 -2.89 -18.99 -2.25
C LYS A 104 -3.39 -19.07 -0.82
N VAL A 105 -2.65 -18.46 0.10
CA VAL A 105 -3.01 -18.37 1.51
C VAL A 105 -3.32 -16.92 1.87
N TYR A 106 -4.36 -16.74 2.67
CA TYR A 106 -4.82 -15.43 3.15
C TYR A 106 -4.45 -15.26 4.62
N PHE A 107 -4.03 -14.05 4.98
CA PHE A 107 -3.64 -13.72 6.34
C PHE A 107 -3.95 -12.25 6.66
N THR A 108 -3.97 -11.93 7.95
CA THR A 108 -4.16 -10.56 8.42
C THR A 108 -3.06 -10.20 9.40
N LEU A 109 -2.42 -9.07 9.17
CA LEU A 109 -1.52 -8.43 10.11
C LEU A 109 -2.30 -7.41 10.93
N VAL A 110 -2.17 -7.45 12.25
CA VAL A 110 -2.83 -6.52 13.17
C VAL A 110 -1.78 -5.65 13.84
N PHE A 111 -1.96 -4.34 13.75
CA PHE A 111 -1.09 -3.33 14.35
C PHE A 111 -1.90 -2.42 15.27
N ASN A 112 -1.23 -1.66 16.13
CA ASN A 112 -1.85 -0.50 16.76
C ASN A 112 -2.34 0.48 15.70
N LYS A 113 -3.31 1.32 16.06
CA LYS A 113 -3.89 2.32 15.14
C LYS A 113 -2.81 3.21 14.53
N LEU A 114 -2.86 3.37 13.21
CA LEU A 114 -2.07 4.35 12.48
C LEU A 114 -2.35 5.77 12.96
N PRO A 115 -1.35 6.69 12.90
CA PRO A 115 -1.61 8.11 13.08
C PRO A 115 -2.70 8.61 12.12
N ASP A 116 -3.59 9.47 12.61
CA ASP A 116 -4.70 10.02 11.80
C ASP A 116 -4.21 10.82 10.57
N ALA A 117 -2.99 11.33 10.62
CA ALA A 117 -2.37 12.06 9.51
C ALA A 117 -1.63 11.17 8.49
N ALA A 118 -1.56 9.85 8.71
CA ALA A 118 -0.88 8.94 7.79
C ALA A 118 -1.66 8.84 6.47
N THR A 119 -1.02 9.18 5.37
CA THR A 119 -1.56 9.07 4.01
C THR A 119 -1.02 7.86 3.25
N TRP A 120 0.08 7.29 3.73
CA TRP A 120 0.71 6.07 3.23
C TRP A 120 1.64 5.47 4.28
N PHE A 121 1.99 4.21 4.12
CA PHE A 121 2.96 3.52 4.96
C PHE A 121 3.63 2.37 4.21
N ASP A 122 4.74 1.88 4.75
CA ASP A 122 5.40 0.66 4.33
C ASP A 122 5.02 -0.49 5.26
N ILE A 123 5.03 -1.71 4.76
CA ILE A 123 5.10 -2.93 5.57
C ILE A 123 6.46 -3.54 5.32
N VAL A 124 7.24 -3.69 6.38
CA VAL A 124 8.62 -4.20 6.29
C VAL A 124 8.82 -5.30 7.33
N GLU A 125 9.25 -6.44 6.87
CA GLU A 125 9.69 -7.54 7.72
C GLU A 125 11.20 -7.48 7.89
N TYR A 126 11.66 -7.49 9.13
CA TYR A 126 13.08 -7.55 9.48
C TYR A 126 13.44 -8.97 9.92
N CYS A 127 13.95 -9.75 9.01
CA CYS A 127 14.31 -11.15 9.19
C CYS A 127 15.72 -11.42 8.64
N ASP A 128 16.27 -12.62 8.87
CA ASP A 128 17.62 -12.97 8.40
C ASP A 128 17.69 -13.27 6.89
N ALA A 129 16.62 -13.78 6.29
CA ALA A 129 16.57 -14.13 4.87
C ALA A 129 15.12 -14.21 4.35
N ASN A 130 14.93 -13.85 3.09
CA ASN A 130 13.64 -13.91 2.37
C ASN A 130 12.53 -13.06 3.01
N CYS A 131 12.89 -11.93 3.61
CA CYS A 131 11.94 -11.01 4.21
C CYS A 131 11.02 -10.42 3.14
N PHE A 132 9.74 -10.25 3.50
CA PHE A 132 8.82 -9.56 2.61
C PHE A 132 8.76 -8.06 2.89
N SER A 133 8.35 -7.31 1.90
CA SER A 133 8.06 -5.88 2.03
C SER A 133 6.96 -5.44 1.06
N VAL A 134 6.20 -4.45 1.46
CA VAL A 134 5.30 -3.69 0.59
C VAL A 134 5.54 -2.22 0.87
N PHE A 135 6.06 -1.49 -0.10
CA PHE A 135 6.41 -0.08 0.04
C PHE A 135 5.30 0.84 -0.45
N ALA A 136 5.13 1.94 0.24
CA ALA A 136 4.22 3.03 -0.12
C ALA A 136 2.76 2.59 -0.30
N LEU A 137 2.24 1.80 0.63
CA LEU A 137 0.82 1.43 0.64
C LEU A 137 -0.02 2.68 0.88
N ASN A 138 -0.85 3.03 -0.08
CA ASN A 138 -1.57 4.30 -0.10
C ASN A 138 -2.90 4.25 0.63
N LEU A 139 -3.14 5.24 1.49
CA LEU A 139 -4.40 5.42 2.23
C LEU A 139 -5.27 6.56 1.68
N ASP A 140 -4.73 7.38 0.77
CA ASP A 140 -5.45 8.49 0.15
C ASP A 140 -6.37 7.98 -0.96
N GLU A 141 -7.68 8.04 -0.74
CA GLU A 141 -8.68 7.55 -1.69
C GLU A 141 -8.72 8.37 -3.01
N ASP A 142 -8.42 9.68 -2.96
CA ASP A 142 -8.37 10.51 -4.18
C ASP A 142 -7.19 10.11 -5.06
N ILE A 143 -6.02 9.91 -4.46
CA ILE A 143 -4.83 9.40 -5.17
C ILE A 143 -5.07 7.99 -5.70
N ASN A 144 -5.65 7.08 -4.89
CA ASN A 144 -6.02 5.73 -5.36
C ASN A 144 -6.95 5.81 -6.57
N GLY A 145 -7.99 6.63 -6.50
CA GLY A 145 -8.95 6.79 -7.59
C GLY A 145 -8.32 7.33 -8.88
N LYS A 146 -7.37 8.26 -8.78
CA LYS A 146 -6.67 8.82 -9.95
C LYS A 146 -5.70 7.79 -10.56
N ILE A 147 -4.94 7.08 -9.73
CA ILE A 147 -4.03 6.03 -10.22
C ILE A 147 -4.83 4.91 -10.90
N ASN A 148 -5.93 4.46 -10.31
CA ASN A 148 -6.80 3.45 -10.91
C ASN A 148 -7.35 3.91 -12.27
N LYS A 149 -7.76 5.18 -12.40
CA LYS A 149 -8.20 5.74 -13.71
C LYS A 149 -7.08 5.71 -14.75
N ALA A 150 -5.83 5.97 -14.34
CA ALA A 150 -4.70 5.87 -15.27
C ALA A 150 -4.46 4.42 -15.72
N PHE A 151 -4.53 3.45 -14.81
CA PHE A 151 -4.45 2.03 -15.18
C PHE A 151 -5.63 1.58 -16.05
N ASP A 152 -6.85 2.01 -15.73
CA ASP A 152 -8.03 1.76 -16.58
C ASP A 152 -7.85 2.33 -18.00
N ALA A 153 -7.19 3.49 -18.15
CA ALA A 153 -6.87 4.04 -19.47
C ALA A 153 -5.84 3.17 -20.21
N MET A 154 -4.82 2.67 -19.50
CA MET A 154 -3.85 1.72 -20.09
C MET A 154 -4.53 0.44 -20.58
N ASP A 155 -5.44 -0.13 -19.78
CA ASP A 155 -6.21 -1.33 -20.13
C ASP A 155 -7.11 -1.13 -21.35
N ARG A 156 -7.58 0.11 -21.58
CA ARG A 156 -8.33 0.52 -22.78
C ARG A 156 -7.44 0.88 -23.97
N PHE A 157 -6.12 0.69 -23.86
CA PHE A 157 -5.14 1.11 -24.87
C PHE A 157 -5.16 2.61 -25.17
N ASP A 158 -5.40 3.45 -24.14
CA ASP A 158 -5.31 4.92 -24.21
C ASP A 158 -4.13 5.44 -23.36
N PRO A 159 -2.89 5.28 -23.85
CA PRO A 159 -1.71 5.72 -23.11
C PRO A 159 -1.64 7.23 -22.91
N GLU A 160 -2.23 8.03 -23.81
CA GLU A 160 -2.22 9.49 -23.67
C GLU A 160 -3.08 9.94 -22.48
N GLU A 161 -4.27 9.35 -22.28
CA GLU A 161 -5.09 9.63 -21.10
C GLU A 161 -4.33 9.26 -19.82
N ALA A 162 -3.68 8.09 -19.77
CA ALA A 162 -2.87 7.66 -18.63
C ALA A 162 -1.72 8.64 -18.33
N ILE A 163 -0.98 9.07 -19.37
CA ILE A 163 0.11 10.06 -19.24
C ILE A 163 -0.40 11.39 -18.67
N ILE A 164 -1.56 11.87 -19.15
CA ILE A 164 -2.17 13.11 -18.66
C ILE A 164 -2.49 12.98 -17.18
N ILE A 165 -3.13 11.89 -16.74
CA ILE A 165 -3.52 11.68 -15.35
C ILE A 165 -2.27 11.60 -14.45
N PHE A 166 -1.26 10.80 -14.80
CA PHE A 166 -0.05 10.70 -14.01
C PHE A 166 0.71 12.03 -13.91
N ARG A 167 0.74 12.83 -14.99
CA ARG A 167 1.35 14.17 -14.98
C ARG A 167 0.58 15.16 -14.11
N ASP A 168 -0.74 15.04 -14.03
CA ASP A 168 -1.57 15.89 -13.18
C ASP A 168 -1.29 15.67 -11.69
N ILE A 169 -1.16 14.42 -11.26
CA ILE A 169 -0.95 14.09 -9.84
C ILE A 169 0.50 14.26 -9.37
N LEU A 170 1.48 14.05 -10.24
CA LEU A 170 2.91 13.99 -9.87
C LEU A 170 3.42 15.24 -9.13
N PRO A 171 3.10 16.49 -9.53
CA PRO A 171 3.59 17.67 -8.82
C PRO A 171 3.12 17.75 -7.36
N GLY A 172 1.85 17.41 -7.11
CA GLY A 172 1.28 17.38 -5.75
C GLY A 172 1.93 16.31 -4.88
N MET A 173 2.12 15.12 -5.43
CA MET A 173 2.78 14.00 -4.74
C MET A 173 4.23 14.30 -4.39
N ARG A 174 4.97 14.96 -5.29
CA ARG A 174 6.35 15.43 -5.02
C ARG A 174 6.38 16.46 -3.88
N ALA A 175 5.48 17.42 -3.93
CA ALA A 175 5.43 18.50 -2.93
C ALA A 175 5.12 17.96 -1.53
N SER A 176 4.30 16.92 -1.41
CA SER A 176 3.96 16.26 -0.15
C SER A 176 4.95 15.18 0.28
N GLY A 177 5.90 14.77 -0.56
CA GLY A 177 6.77 13.62 -0.29
C GLY A 177 6.00 12.30 -0.24
N HIS A 178 4.95 12.17 -1.05
CA HIS A 178 4.08 10.99 -1.07
C HIS A 178 4.83 9.73 -1.50
N GLY A 179 4.60 8.60 -0.79
CA GLY A 179 5.30 7.34 -1.02
C GLY A 179 5.24 6.82 -2.45
N LEU A 180 4.07 6.95 -3.11
CA LEU A 180 3.86 6.49 -4.49
C LEU A 180 4.52 7.37 -5.56
N THR A 181 5.21 8.46 -5.19
CA THR A 181 5.85 9.35 -6.16
C THR A 181 6.78 8.57 -7.11
N GLY A 182 7.59 7.64 -6.59
CA GLY A 182 8.49 6.83 -7.40
C GLY A 182 7.76 5.92 -8.39
N SER A 183 6.68 5.30 -7.97
CA SER A 183 5.84 4.45 -8.84
C SER A 183 5.21 5.27 -9.99
N VAL A 184 4.72 6.47 -9.71
CA VAL A 184 4.17 7.35 -10.77
C VAL A 184 5.25 7.77 -11.77
N TYR A 185 6.48 8.07 -11.31
CA TYR A 185 7.61 8.32 -12.23
C TYR A 185 7.90 7.10 -13.10
N LEU A 186 7.96 5.90 -12.53
CA LEU A 186 8.25 4.67 -13.26
C LEU A 186 7.19 4.41 -14.34
N ASN A 187 5.90 4.46 -13.98
CA ASN A 187 4.81 4.28 -14.94
C ASN A 187 4.85 5.32 -16.09
N LEU A 188 5.17 6.58 -15.78
CA LEU A 188 5.34 7.60 -16.80
C LEU A 188 6.52 7.32 -17.74
N VAL A 189 7.67 6.88 -17.20
CA VAL A 189 8.84 6.50 -18.00
C VAL A 189 8.48 5.36 -18.95
N GLU A 190 7.85 4.31 -18.44
CA GLU A 190 7.45 3.15 -19.24
C GLU A 190 6.44 3.54 -20.35
N LEU A 191 5.42 4.33 -20.02
CA LEU A 191 4.42 4.80 -20.98
C LEU A 191 5.05 5.67 -22.08
N LEU A 192 5.93 6.60 -21.71
CA LEU A 192 6.61 7.48 -22.66
C LEU A 192 7.57 6.70 -23.57
N ALA A 193 8.33 5.75 -23.01
CA ALA A 193 9.21 4.88 -23.77
C ALA A 193 8.44 4.00 -24.76
N ALA A 194 7.34 3.36 -24.32
CA ALA A 194 6.49 2.56 -25.19
C ALA A 194 5.86 3.37 -26.34
N ASN A 195 5.74 4.69 -26.20
CA ASN A 195 5.22 5.61 -27.21
C ASN A 195 6.34 6.36 -27.97
N ASN A 196 7.59 5.90 -27.91
CA ASN A 196 8.77 6.47 -28.60
C ASN A 196 9.01 7.96 -28.27
N ARG A 197 8.72 8.38 -27.03
CA ARG A 197 8.89 9.78 -26.56
C ARG A 197 10.22 9.94 -25.79
N ASP A 198 11.33 9.52 -26.37
CA ASP A 198 12.64 9.40 -25.72
C ASP A 198 13.17 10.70 -25.10
N ASP A 199 12.91 11.87 -25.72
CA ASP A 199 13.30 13.16 -25.15
C ASP A 199 12.62 13.44 -23.82
N GLU A 200 11.34 13.07 -23.71
CA GLU A 200 10.57 13.24 -22.49
C GLU A 200 10.98 12.24 -21.42
N VAL A 201 11.30 11.01 -21.81
CA VAL A 201 11.89 9.99 -20.91
C VAL A 201 13.18 10.54 -20.30
N ARG A 202 14.14 11.03 -21.11
CA ARG A 202 15.39 11.58 -20.60
C ARG A 202 15.19 12.72 -19.62
N LYS A 203 14.27 13.63 -19.92
CA LYS A 203 13.92 14.74 -19.02
C LYS A 203 13.31 14.25 -17.72
N LEU A 204 12.36 13.31 -17.80
CA LEU A 204 11.65 12.77 -16.63
C LEU A 204 12.61 12.01 -15.70
N VAL A 205 13.50 11.17 -16.26
CA VAL A 205 14.53 10.46 -15.48
C VAL A 205 15.50 11.42 -14.81
N SER A 206 15.92 12.50 -15.53
CA SER A 206 16.76 13.54 -14.93
C SER A 206 16.05 14.25 -13.77
N ASP A 207 14.78 14.57 -13.92
CA ASP A 207 13.95 15.18 -12.88
C ASP A 207 13.78 14.24 -11.67
N PHE A 208 13.52 12.96 -11.90
CA PHE A 208 13.47 11.94 -10.86
C PHE A 208 14.78 11.87 -10.07
N LYS A 209 15.93 11.80 -10.76
CA LYS A 209 17.26 11.76 -10.14
C LYS A 209 17.54 12.99 -9.26
N ALA A 210 17.01 14.15 -9.61
CA ALA A 210 17.16 15.40 -8.85
C ALA A 210 16.15 15.53 -7.68
N SER A 211 15.04 14.79 -7.70
CA SER A 211 13.93 14.96 -6.74
C SER A 211 14.12 14.13 -5.47
N PRO A 212 13.68 14.60 -4.29
CA PRO A 212 13.59 13.80 -3.08
C PRO A 212 12.35 12.89 -3.17
N VAL A 213 12.56 11.63 -3.54
CA VAL A 213 11.50 10.62 -3.69
C VAL A 213 11.70 9.53 -2.65
N PRO A 214 10.66 9.12 -1.89
CA PRO A 214 10.73 7.96 -1.02
C PRO A 214 11.16 6.71 -1.80
N HIS A 215 11.95 5.84 -1.19
CA HIS A 215 12.45 4.59 -1.78
C HIS A 215 13.21 4.77 -3.12
N LYS A 216 13.76 5.95 -3.38
CA LYS A 216 14.38 6.34 -4.65
C LYS A 216 15.40 5.33 -5.17
N GLN A 217 16.19 4.72 -4.28
CA GLN A 217 17.23 3.78 -4.69
C GLN A 217 16.65 2.55 -5.39
N HIS A 218 15.56 1.98 -4.88
CA HIS A 218 14.89 0.84 -5.50
C HIS A 218 14.35 1.16 -6.90
N TYR A 219 13.77 2.36 -7.08
CA TYR A 219 13.30 2.80 -8.40
C TYR A 219 14.44 3.08 -9.37
N LEU A 220 15.60 3.59 -8.91
CA LEU A 220 16.78 3.77 -9.75
C LEU A 220 17.30 2.43 -10.28
N GLU A 221 17.34 1.40 -9.45
CA GLU A 221 17.75 0.04 -9.88
C GLU A 221 16.81 -0.51 -10.97
N ILE A 222 15.51 -0.24 -10.89
CA ILE A 222 14.55 -0.63 -11.94
C ILE A 222 14.80 0.17 -13.22
N LEU A 223 14.93 1.50 -13.11
CA LEU A 223 15.14 2.37 -14.26
C LEU A 223 16.45 2.10 -15.01
N ASP A 224 17.53 1.75 -14.28
CA ASP A 224 18.83 1.41 -14.89
C ASP A 224 18.77 0.06 -15.65
N ASN A 225 17.81 -0.81 -15.34
CA ASN A 225 17.57 -2.07 -16.05
C ASN A 225 16.63 -1.92 -17.27
N LEU A 226 15.95 -0.78 -17.42
CA LEU A 226 15.07 -0.48 -18.57
C LEU A 226 15.82 0.18 -19.74
N GLY A 227 17.06 0.66 -19.55
CA GLY A 227 17.90 1.34 -20.55
C GLY A 227 18.99 0.44 -21.07
#